data_ef36865bdb65e68bbfd70db64f23a143
#
_entry.id   ef36865bdb65e68bbfd70db64f23a143
#
_cell.length_a   1.000
_cell.length_b   1.000
_cell.length_c   1.000
_cell.angle_alpha   90.00
_cell.angle_beta   90.00
_cell.angle_gamma   90.00
#
_symmetry.space_group_name_H-M   'P 1'
#
loop_
_entity.id
_entity.type
_entity.pdbx_description
1 polymer ?
#
loop_
_entity_poly.entity_id
_entity_poly.type
_entity_poly.pdbx_seq_one_letter_code
_entity_poly.pdbx_strand_id
1 'polypeptide(L)'
;MKRITGILLIFLGTICMKANSQNNNRMMELRDSITINTTIAAVSDWFENLDTNFVRWNVRHKEFKYLTGGKEVGDKVYFAQCVEGVWYKVKAVITEKQMDDNLFNLTVKSTTGLGVITFRAEKQPNGSVLFTHIESFGARRSFFGNFVNWLFFKALFPKQANWELIKQDMQEDDRNLKKILEGNQ
;
A
#
# COMPACT_ATOMS: atom_id res chain seq x y z
N MET A 1 -10.21 67.04 11.86
CA MET A 1 -10.50 65.70 12.52
C MET A 1 -10.79 64.69 11.46
N LYS A 2 -9.83 63.81 11.13
CA LYS A 2 -9.98 62.73 10.13
C LYS A 2 -10.30 61.42 10.87
N ARG A 3 -11.47 60.83 10.61
CA ARG A 3 -11.85 59.52 11.10
C ARG A 3 -11.29 58.46 10.15
N ILE A 4 -10.42 57.59 10.66
CA ILE A 4 -9.89 56.44 9.97
C ILE A 4 -10.80 55.26 10.30
N THR A 5 -11.54 54.79 9.31
CA THR A 5 -12.37 53.57 9.42
C THR A 5 -11.48 52.38 9.12
N GLY A 6 -11.17 51.63 10.16
CA GLY A 6 -10.40 50.37 10.00
C GLY A 6 -11.27 49.25 9.39
N ILE A 7 -10.85 48.74 8.24
CA ILE A 7 -11.43 47.58 7.61
C ILE A 7 -10.76 46.35 8.24
N LEU A 8 -11.53 45.61 9.03
CA LEU A 8 -11.12 44.33 9.61
C LEU A 8 -11.26 43.23 8.52
N LEU A 9 -10.15 42.88 7.88
CA LEU A 9 -10.09 41.78 6.96
C LEU A 9 -10.03 40.47 7.77
N ILE A 10 -11.15 39.74 7.82
CA ILE A 10 -11.21 38.41 8.37
C ILE A 10 -10.62 37.45 7.32
N PHE A 11 -9.37 37.02 7.53
CA PHE A 11 -8.77 35.90 6.81
C PHE A 11 -9.43 34.61 7.30
N LEU A 12 -10.41 34.11 6.56
CA LEU A 12 -10.82 32.71 6.64
C LEU A 12 -9.66 31.84 6.09
N GLY A 13 -8.78 31.43 6.98
CA GLY A 13 -7.78 30.43 6.67
C GLY A 13 -8.46 29.10 6.39
N THR A 14 -8.53 28.75 5.13
CA THR A 14 -8.84 27.39 4.70
C THR A 14 -7.74 26.49 5.25
N ILE A 15 -8.02 25.79 6.34
CA ILE A 15 -7.15 24.74 6.87
C ILE A 15 -7.22 23.61 5.85
N CYS A 16 -6.34 23.66 4.87
CA CYS A 16 -6.04 22.52 4.02
C CYS A 16 -5.37 21.48 4.94
N MET A 17 -6.13 20.51 5.45
CA MET A 17 -5.57 19.34 6.06
C MET A 17 -4.69 18.66 5.01
N LYS A 18 -3.41 18.97 5.04
CA LYS A 18 -2.40 18.16 4.36
C LYS A 18 -2.51 16.76 4.98
N ALA A 19 -3.11 15.83 4.23
CA ALA A 19 -2.92 14.42 4.50
C ALA A 19 -1.42 14.23 4.73
N ASN A 20 -1.05 13.75 5.91
CA ASN A 20 0.33 13.39 6.24
C ASN A 20 0.70 12.25 5.29
N SER A 21 1.17 12.59 4.11
CA SER A 21 2.00 11.71 3.31
C SER A 21 3.18 11.41 4.23
N GLN A 22 3.17 10.24 4.87
CA GLN A 22 4.35 9.71 5.51
C GLN A 22 5.43 9.78 4.44
N ASN A 23 6.38 10.68 4.67
CA ASN A 23 7.48 10.96 3.76
C ASN A 23 8.34 9.69 3.71
N ASN A 24 7.92 8.75 2.82
CA ASN A 24 8.55 7.47 2.65
C ASN A 24 9.88 7.75 1.95
N ASN A 25 10.88 8.14 2.74
CA ASN A 25 12.23 8.50 2.31
C ASN A 25 13.00 7.26 1.80
N ARG A 26 12.26 6.31 1.18
CA ARG A 26 12.81 5.12 0.54
C ARG A 26 13.26 5.45 -0.88
N MET A 27 14.05 4.54 -1.46
CA MET A 27 14.66 4.80 -2.77
C MET A 27 13.64 4.78 -3.90
N MET A 28 12.62 3.92 -3.82
CA MET A 28 11.59 3.77 -4.83
C MET A 28 10.23 3.55 -4.18
N GLU A 29 9.23 4.22 -4.72
CA GLU A 29 7.82 4.00 -4.39
C GLU A 29 7.02 3.84 -5.68
N LEU A 30 6.24 2.77 -5.74
CA LEU A 30 5.21 2.53 -6.73
C LEU A 30 3.87 2.77 -6.05
N ARG A 31 2.96 3.42 -6.76
CA ARG A 31 1.61 3.72 -6.27
C ARG A 31 0.61 3.57 -7.40
N ASP A 32 -0.49 2.93 -7.11
CA ASP A 32 -1.68 2.91 -7.95
C ASP A 32 -2.93 3.17 -7.11
N SER A 33 -4.01 3.61 -7.75
CA SER A 33 -5.29 3.83 -7.08
C SER A 33 -6.44 3.56 -8.03
N ILE A 34 -7.47 2.88 -7.52
CA ILE A 34 -8.64 2.53 -8.30
C ILE A 34 -9.91 2.74 -7.48
N THR A 35 -10.96 3.24 -8.11
CA THR A 35 -12.28 3.33 -7.48
C THR A 35 -13.03 2.00 -7.65
N ILE A 36 -13.58 1.49 -6.53
CA ILE A 36 -14.31 0.22 -6.46
C ILE A 36 -15.71 0.51 -5.90
N ASN A 37 -16.75 0.00 -6.55
CA ASN A 37 -18.13 0.09 -6.07
C ASN A 37 -18.39 -1.00 -5.02
N THR A 38 -17.88 -0.76 -3.82
CA THR A 38 -17.93 -1.69 -2.69
C THR A 38 -17.94 -0.94 -1.36
N THR A 39 -17.90 -1.65 -0.25
CA THR A 39 -17.83 -1.07 1.11
C THR A 39 -16.45 -1.28 1.73
N ILE A 40 -16.10 -0.47 2.73
CA ILE A 40 -14.88 -0.66 3.53
C ILE A 40 -14.87 -2.04 4.19
N ALA A 41 -16.02 -2.49 4.70
CA ALA A 41 -16.17 -3.81 5.30
C ALA A 41 -15.82 -4.95 4.33
N ALA A 42 -16.27 -4.88 3.07
CA ALA A 42 -15.96 -5.88 2.06
C ALA A 42 -14.46 -5.91 1.69
N VAL A 43 -13.82 -4.73 1.63
CA VAL A 43 -12.37 -4.65 1.44
C VAL A 43 -11.63 -5.28 2.62
N SER A 44 -12.03 -4.93 3.85
CA SER A 44 -11.42 -5.49 5.05
C SER A 44 -11.57 -7.02 5.11
N ASP A 45 -12.77 -7.53 4.87
CA ASP A 45 -13.03 -8.98 4.86
C ASP A 45 -12.17 -9.71 3.81
N TRP A 46 -11.98 -9.10 2.65
CA TRP A 46 -11.07 -9.64 1.63
C TRP A 46 -9.64 -9.78 2.16
N PHE A 47 -9.10 -8.75 2.80
CA PHE A 47 -7.74 -8.74 3.33
C PHE A 47 -7.58 -9.59 4.61
N GLU A 48 -8.63 -9.73 5.42
CA GLU A 48 -8.62 -10.65 6.57
C GLU A 48 -8.50 -12.12 6.15
N ASN A 49 -8.89 -12.45 4.95
CA ASN A 49 -8.88 -13.81 4.41
C ASN A 49 -7.83 -14.00 3.30
N LEU A 50 -6.67 -13.33 3.40
CA LEU A 50 -5.59 -13.44 2.41
C LEU A 50 -5.01 -14.85 2.28
N ASP A 51 -5.07 -15.66 3.32
CA ASP A 51 -4.65 -17.07 3.26
C ASP A 51 -5.42 -17.90 2.21
N THR A 52 -6.66 -17.52 1.91
CA THR A 52 -7.48 -18.11 0.85
C THR A 52 -7.61 -17.23 -0.38
N ASN A 53 -7.65 -15.92 -0.20
CA ASN A 53 -7.94 -14.96 -1.27
C ASN A 53 -6.71 -14.63 -2.12
N PHE A 54 -5.50 -14.72 -1.56
CA PHE A 54 -4.29 -14.28 -2.23
C PHE A 54 -4.05 -14.98 -3.58
N VAL A 55 -4.23 -16.30 -3.63
CA VAL A 55 -4.05 -17.08 -4.86
C VAL A 55 -5.17 -16.84 -5.89
N ARG A 56 -6.32 -16.33 -5.45
CA ARG A 56 -7.44 -15.96 -6.33
C ARG A 56 -7.31 -14.54 -6.87
N TRP A 57 -6.49 -13.72 -6.22
CA TRP A 57 -6.28 -12.33 -6.59
C TRP A 57 -5.58 -12.20 -7.94
N ASN A 58 -4.48 -12.94 -8.12
CA ASN A 58 -3.72 -12.94 -9.36
C ASN A 58 -3.11 -14.34 -9.59
N VAL A 59 -3.08 -14.77 -10.83
CA VAL A 59 -2.46 -16.05 -11.26
C VAL A 59 -0.98 -16.14 -10.87
N ARG A 60 -0.31 -15.01 -10.71
CA ARG A 60 1.10 -14.92 -10.26
C ARG A 60 1.26 -15.16 -8.77
N HIS A 61 0.21 -14.97 -7.97
CA HIS A 61 0.18 -15.24 -6.54
C HIS A 61 0.14 -16.75 -6.31
N LYS A 62 0.98 -17.26 -5.41
CA LYS A 62 1.15 -18.70 -5.22
C LYS A 62 0.83 -19.16 -3.81
N GLU A 63 1.14 -18.36 -2.81
CA GLU A 63 0.97 -18.74 -1.42
C GLU A 63 0.89 -17.52 -0.51
N PHE A 64 0.02 -17.55 0.49
CA PHE A 64 0.00 -16.64 1.62
C PHE A 64 -0.23 -17.41 2.91
N LYS A 65 0.47 -17.04 3.99
CA LYS A 65 0.34 -17.69 5.30
C LYS A 65 0.48 -16.68 6.42
N TYR A 66 -0.37 -16.81 7.43
CA TYR A 66 -0.16 -16.21 8.74
C TYR A 66 0.77 -17.10 9.55
N LEU A 67 2.01 -16.65 9.85
CA LEU A 67 3.04 -17.46 10.47
C LEU A 67 2.91 -17.55 12.00
N THR A 68 2.27 -16.55 12.62
CA THR A 68 2.09 -16.45 14.09
C THR A 68 0.65 -16.77 14.53
N GLY A 69 -0.21 -17.15 13.59
CA GLY A 69 -1.61 -17.53 13.87
C GLY A 69 -2.55 -16.34 14.09
N GLY A 70 -2.04 -15.10 14.15
CA GLY A 70 -2.80 -13.86 14.27
C GLY A 70 -2.78 -13.04 12.99
N LYS A 71 -3.60 -11.96 12.99
CA LYS A 71 -3.77 -11.02 11.88
C LYS A 71 -3.63 -9.57 12.35
N GLU A 72 -2.97 -9.37 13.50
CA GLU A 72 -2.85 -8.07 14.15
C GLU A 72 -1.45 -7.46 13.98
N VAL A 73 -1.29 -6.21 14.37
CA VAL A 73 0.02 -5.54 14.38
C VAL A 73 1.03 -6.34 15.20
N GLY A 74 2.17 -6.63 14.61
CA GLY A 74 3.22 -7.49 15.18
C GLY A 74 3.21 -8.92 14.65
N ASP A 75 2.10 -9.39 14.08
CA ASP A 75 2.02 -10.73 13.51
C ASP A 75 2.83 -10.84 12.23
N LYS A 76 3.34 -12.05 12.00
CA LYS A 76 4.20 -12.36 10.85
C LYS A 76 3.39 -13.05 9.77
N VAL A 77 3.66 -12.64 8.55
CA VAL A 77 3.09 -13.23 7.34
C VAL A 77 4.19 -13.69 6.39
N TYR A 78 3.83 -14.63 5.55
CA TYR A 78 4.64 -15.06 4.42
C TYR A 78 3.79 -15.03 3.16
N PHE A 79 4.35 -14.55 2.07
CA PHE A 79 3.74 -14.67 0.77
C PHE A 79 4.78 -14.99 -0.31
N ALA A 80 4.32 -15.67 -1.35
CA ALA A 80 5.11 -16.03 -2.51
C ALA A 80 4.34 -15.72 -3.80
N GLN A 81 5.02 -15.06 -4.73
CA GLN A 81 4.53 -14.78 -6.06
C GLN A 81 5.62 -15.00 -7.11
N CYS A 82 5.20 -15.24 -8.37
CA CYS A 82 6.10 -15.45 -9.48
C CYS A 82 5.75 -14.47 -10.61
N VAL A 83 6.56 -13.42 -10.76
CA VAL A 83 6.39 -12.39 -11.78
C VAL A 83 7.45 -12.60 -12.86
N GLU A 84 7.02 -12.83 -14.10
CA GLU A 84 7.91 -13.06 -15.25
C GLU A 84 9.00 -14.13 -14.98
N GLY A 85 8.63 -15.22 -14.29
CA GLY A 85 9.54 -16.31 -13.96
C GLY A 85 10.46 -16.05 -12.75
N VAL A 86 10.41 -14.86 -12.16
CA VAL A 86 11.15 -14.49 -10.97
C VAL A 86 10.29 -14.74 -9.72
N TRP A 87 10.82 -15.54 -8.79
CA TRP A 87 10.15 -15.85 -7.55
C TRP A 87 10.45 -14.82 -6.47
N TYR A 88 9.39 -14.20 -5.95
CA TYR A 88 9.43 -13.33 -4.79
C TYR A 88 8.85 -14.11 -3.59
N LYS A 89 9.70 -14.45 -2.62
CA LYS A 89 9.33 -15.13 -1.37
C LYS A 89 9.63 -14.19 -0.21
N VAL A 90 8.60 -13.65 0.40
CA VAL A 90 8.73 -12.57 1.39
C VAL A 90 8.18 -13.03 2.73
N LYS A 91 8.99 -12.85 3.79
CA LYS A 91 8.50 -12.82 5.17
C LYS A 91 8.34 -11.38 5.59
N ALA A 92 7.21 -11.05 6.16
CA ALA A 92 6.89 -9.69 6.58
C ALA A 92 6.21 -9.66 7.95
N VAL A 93 6.10 -8.48 8.52
CA VAL A 93 5.39 -8.20 9.77
C VAL A 93 4.31 -7.18 9.46
N ILE A 94 3.11 -7.37 10.00
CA ILE A 94 2.05 -6.37 9.99
C ILE A 94 2.50 -5.23 10.91
N THR A 95 2.69 -4.04 10.36
CA THR A 95 3.20 -2.87 11.11
C THR A 95 2.13 -1.84 11.40
N GLU A 96 1.06 -1.81 10.58
CA GLU A 96 -0.10 -0.96 10.78
C GLU A 96 -1.34 -1.72 10.35
N LYS A 97 -2.41 -1.57 11.11
CA LYS A 97 -3.74 -2.07 10.78
C LYS A 97 -4.76 -1.12 11.40
N GLN A 98 -5.63 -0.59 10.58
CA GLN A 98 -6.72 0.27 11.00
C GLN A 98 -7.97 -0.06 10.18
N MET A 99 -9.10 -0.11 10.85
CA MET A 99 -10.40 -0.29 10.23
C MET A 99 -11.44 0.50 10.98
N ASP A 100 -12.20 1.30 10.25
CA ASP A 100 -13.43 1.94 10.69
C ASP A 100 -14.42 2.04 9.52
N ASP A 101 -15.56 2.68 9.68
CA ASP A 101 -16.60 2.79 8.65
C ASP A 101 -16.17 3.56 7.39
N ASN A 102 -15.08 4.31 7.45
CA ASN A 102 -14.61 5.19 6.39
C ASN A 102 -13.22 4.83 5.86
N LEU A 103 -12.47 4.03 6.62
CA LEU A 103 -11.07 3.74 6.32
C LEU A 103 -10.72 2.28 6.64
N PHE A 104 -10.05 1.65 5.69
CA PHE A 104 -9.23 0.46 5.92
C PHE A 104 -7.78 0.81 5.59
N ASN A 105 -6.83 0.41 6.44
CA ASN A 105 -5.39 0.53 6.19
C ASN A 105 -4.66 -0.70 6.73
N LEU A 106 -3.87 -1.34 5.88
CA LEU A 106 -3.01 -2.46 6.24
C LEU A 106 -1.62 -2.21 5.67
N THR A 107 -0.61 -2.16 6.55
CA THR A 107 0.78 -2.03 6.15
C THR A 107 1.58 -3.24 6.61
N VAL A 108 2.27 -3.87 5.69
CA VAL A 108 3.21 -4.96 5.95
C VAL A 108 4.63 -4.54 5.57
N LYS A 109 5.60 -4.91 6.41
CA LYS A 109 7.02 -4.61 6.20
C LYS A 109 7.82 -5.89 6.16
N SER A 110 8.62 -6.07 5.11
CA SER A 110 9.50 -7.23 5.01
C SER A 110 10.43 -7.34 6.22
N THR A 111 10.76 -8.56 6.65
CA THR A 111 11.69 -8.78 7.79
C THR A 111 13.08 -8.26 7.51
N THR A 112 13.47 -8.10 6.24
CA THR A 112 14.71 -7.43 5.84
C THR A 112 14.65 -5.91 6.01
N GLY A 113 13.45 -5.35 6.18
CA GLY A 113 13.22 -3.92 6.26
C GLY A 113 13.28 -3.19 4.90
N LEU A 114 13.57 -3.89 3.80
CA LEU A 114 13.79 -3.30 2.48
C LEU A 114 12.54 -3.21 1.60
N GLY A 115 11.41 -3.77 2.05
CA GLY A 115 10.13 -3.69 1.36
C GLY A 115 9.01 -3.31 2.33
N VAL A 116 8.12 -2.43 1.91
CA VAL A 116 6.88 -2.10 2.61
C VAL A 116 5.76 -2.07 1.59
N ILE A 117 4.66 -2.72 1.91
CA ILE A 117 3.44 -2.70 1.12
C ILE A 117 2.33 -2.11 1.99
N THR A 118 1.59 -1.17 1.46
CA THR A 118 0.42 -0.58 2.12
C THR A 118 -0.79 -0.70 1.20
N PHE A 119 -1.86 -1.24 1.74
CA PHE A 119 -3.19 -1.26 1.16
C PHE A 119 -4.07 -0.31 1.96
N ARG A 120 -4.65 0.67 1.28
CA ARG A 120 -5.50 1.68 1.89
C ARG A 120 -6.80 1.79 1.10
N ALA A 121 -7.92 1.80 1.79
CA ALA A 121 -9.24 2.00 1.21
C ALA A 121 -9.97 3.12 1.94
N GLU A 122 -10.47 4.11 1.22
CA GLU A 122 -11.15 5.29 1.76
C GLU A 122 -12.53 5.42 1.14
N LYS A 123 -13.54 5.54 2.00
CA LYS A 123 -14.92 5.76 1.55
C LYS A 123 -15.06 7.12 0.87
N GLN A 124 -15.67 7.13 -0.29
CA GLN A 124 -15.93 8.35 -1.07
C GLN A 124 -17.34 8.89 -0.80
N PRO A 125 -17.59 10.19 -1.06
CA PRO A 125 -18.91 10.79 -0.83
C PRO A 125 -20.06 10.13 -1.62
N ASN A 126 -19.78 9.51 -2.75
CA ASN A 126 -20.73 8.77 -3.58
C ASN A 126 -20.98 7.34 -3.10
N GLY A 127 -20.39 6.93 -1.98
CA GLY A 127 -20.52 5.59 -1.40
C GLY A 127 -19.55 4.54 -1.95
N SER A 128 -18.80 4.83 -3.02
CA SER A 128 -17.72 3.96 -3.49
C SER A 128 -16.49 4.02 -2.57
N VAL A 129 -15.50 3.19 -2.85
CA VAL A 129 -14.22 3.16 -2.12
C VAL A 129 -13.09 3.52 -3.07
N LEU A 130 -12.21 4.45 -2.68
CA LEU A 130 -10.93 4.66 -3.32
C LEU A 130 -9.91 3.71 -2.69
N PHE A 131 -9.52 2.68 -3.43
CA PHE A 131 -8.46 1.76 -3.03
C PHE A 131 -7.12 2.27 -3.54
N THR A 132 -6.11 2.30 -2.68
CA THR A 132 -4.74 2.72 -3.00
C THR A 132 -3.77 1.62 -2.57
N HIS A 133 -2.97 1.16 -3.50
CA HIS A 133 -1.90 0.20 -3.32
C HIS A 133 -0.56 0.93 -3.42
N ILE A 134 0.30 0.78 -2.41
CA ILE A 134 1.62 1.42 -2.35
C ILE A 134 2.66 0.36 -2.04
N GLU A 135 3.68 0.28 -2.88
CA GLU A 135 4.85 -0.55 -2.64
C GLU A 135 6.10 0.32 -2.56
N SER A 136 6.84 0.20 -1.48
CA SER A 136 8.07 0.97 -1.25
C SER A 136 9.25 0.04 -1.06
N PHE A 137 10.34 0.31 -1.78
CA PHE A 137 11.53 -0.53 -1.82
C PHE A 137 12.79 0.24 -1.39
N GLY A 138 13.73 -0.51 -0.82
CA GLY A 138 15.01 -0.01 -0.36
C GLY A 138 15.01 0.50 1.09
N ALA A 139 16.20 0.80 1.60
CA ALA A 139 16.39 1.42 2.91
C ALA A 139 16.04 2.92 2.86
N ARG A 140 15.72 3.50 4.02
CA ARG A 140 15.57 4.95 4.14
C ARG A 140 16.86 5.66 3.71
N ARG A 141 16.73 6.78 3.01
CA ARG A 141 17.88 7.59 2.56
C ARG A 141 18.64 8.13 3.76
N SER A 142 19.88 7.69 3.88
CA SER A 142 20.88 8.12 4.82
C SER A 142 22.25 7.72 4.25
N PHE A 143 23.37 8.12 4.85
CA PHE A 143 24.69 7.67 4.37
C PHE A 143 24.78 6.14 4.30
N PHE A 144 24.44 5.46 5.38
CA PHE A 144 24.43 3.98 5.42
C PHE A 144 23.31 3.38 4.56
N GLY A 145 22.12 3.99 4.57
CA GLY A 145 20.98 3.55 3.76
C GLY A 145 21.28 3.62 2.26
N ASN A 146 22.01 4.62 1.79
CA ASN A 146 22.41 4.74 0.39
C ASN A 146 23.38 3.61 -0.02
N PHE A 147 24.30 3.22 0.86
CA PHE A 147 25.18 2.07 0.63
C PHE A 147 24.36 0.76 0.57
N VAL A 148 23.43 0.55 1.51
CA VAL A 148 22.51 -0.61 1.49
C VAL A 148 21.65 -0.62 0.23
N ASN A 149 21.14 0.51 -0.20
CA ASN A 149 20.37 0.62 -1.44
C ASN A 149 21.23 0.29 -2.66
N TRP A 150 22.45 0.80 -2.72
CA TRP A 150 23.35 0.47 -3.81
C TRP A 150 23.63 -1.04 -3.88
N LEU A 151 23.88 -1.67 -2.73
CA LEU A 151 24.10 -3.12 -2.67
C LEU A 151 22.83 -3.90 -3.07
N PHE A 152 21.67 -3.51 -2.54
CA PHE A 152 20.40 -4.16 -2.81
C PHE A 152 20.00 -4.09 -4.29
N PHE A 153 20.04 -2.89 -4.88
CA PHE A 153 19.59 -2.71 -6.27
C PHE A 153 20.64 -3.17 -7.28
N LYS A 154 21.91 -3.13 -6.97
CA LYS A 154 22.97 -3.48 -7.92
C LYS A 154 23.42 -4.94 -7.83
N ALA A 155 23.41 -5.53 -6.63
CA ALA A 155 23.93 -6.88 -6.41
C ALA A 155 22.84 -7.93 -6.15
N LEU A 156 21.75 -7.58 -5.45
CA LEU A 156 20.73 -8.53 -5.01
C LEU A 156 19.45 -8.46 -5.86
N PHE A 157 19.18 -7.33 -6.49
CA PHE A 157 18.04 -7.24 -7.42
C PHE A 157 18.51 -7.68 -8.80
N PRO A 158 17.97 -8.75 -9.37
CA PRO A 158 18.35 -9.22 -10.69
C PRO A 158 18.24 -8.07 -11.70
N LYS A 159 19.19 -7.96 -12.62
CA LYS A 159 19.14 -7.01 -13.74
C LYS A 159 17.83 -7.09 -14.56
N GLN A 160 17.07 -8.17 -14.37
CA GLN A 160 15.77 -8.44 -14.98
C GLN A 160 14.58 -7.82 -14.24
N ALA A 161 14.76 -7.28 -13.02
CA ALA A 161 13.69 -6.58 -12.32
C ALA A 161 13.37 -5.27 -13.06
N ASN A 162 12.48 -5.37 -14.01
CA ASN A 162 11.90 -4.22 -14.68
C ASN A 162 10.82 -3.63 -13.77
N TRP A 163 11.07 -2.46 -13.20
CA TRP A 163 10.12 -1.76 -12.35
C TRP A 163 8.78 -1.51 -13.02
N GLU A 164 8.78 -1.36 -14.33
CA GLU A 164 7.56 -1.23 -15.11
C GLU A 164 6.72 -2.51 -15.08
N LEU A 165 7.36 -3.69 -15.12
CA LEU A 165 6.64 -4.97 -14.98
C LEU A 165 6.03 -5.14 -13.59
N ILE A 166 6.77 -4.76 -12.53
CA ILE A 166 6.24 -4.79 -11.16
C ILE A 166 5.04 -3.85 -11.02
N LYS A 167 5.14 -2.65 -11.60
CA LYS A 167 4.03 -1.69 -11.62
C LYS A 167 2.82 -2.21 -12.39
N GLN A 168 3.03 -2.84 -13.54
CA GLN A 168 1.96 -3.45 -14.33
C GLN A 168 1.29 -4.59 -13.57
N ASP A 169 2.05 -5.42 -12.85
CA ASP A 169 1.56 -6.49 -11.98
C ASP A 169 0.68 -5.91 -10.86
N MET A 170 1.14 -4.89 -10.16
CA MET A 170 0.38 -4.16 -9.14
C MET A 170 -0.94 -3.61 -9.71
N GLN A 171 -0.92 -3.00 -10.90
CA GLN A 171 -2.12 -2.49 -11.55
C GLN A 171 -3.08 -3.61 -11.99
N GLU A 172 -2.55 -4.78 -12.34
CA GLU A 172 -3.37 -5.95 -12.63
C GLU A 172 -4.04 -6.47 -11.36
N ASP A 173 -3.32 -6.52 -10.25
CA ASP A 173 -3.87 -6.86 -8.95
C ASP A 173 -5.03 -5.95 -8.57
N ASP A 174 -4.86 -4.65 -8.70
CA ASP A 174 -5.89 -3.67 -8.37
C ASP A 174 -7.14 -3.84 -9.25
N ARG A 175 -6.96 -4.08 -10.56
CA ARG A 175 -8.08 -4.37 -11.47
C ARG A 175 -8.79 -5.68 -11.15
N ASN A 176 -8.06 -6.71 -10.76
CA ASN A 176 -8.64 -8.00 -10.37
C ASN A 176 -9.39 -7.87 -9.05
N LEU A 177 -8.83 -7.17 -8.06
CA LEU A 177 -9.51 -6.87 -6.81
C LEU A 177 -10.83 -6.14 -7.05
N LYS A 178 -10.83 -5.14 -7.95
CA LYS A 178 -12.05 -4.44 -8.35
C LYS A 178 -13.10 -5.40 -8.91
N LYS A 179 -12.74 -6.26 -9.86
CA LYS A 179 -13.67 -7.23 -10.45
C LYS A 179 -14.26 -8.16 -9.38
N ILE A 180 -13.43 -8.66 -8.48
CA ILE A 180 -13.84 -9.57 -7.41
C ILE A 180 -14.83 -8.89 -6.46
N LEU A 181 -14.50 -7.69 -5.99
CA LEU A 181 -15.31 -6.96 -5.00
C LEU A 181 -16.59 -6.36 -5.58
N GLU A 182 -16.64 -6.12 -6.88
CA GLU A 182 -17.86 -5.68 -7.59
C GLU A 182 -18.73 -6.85 -8.07
N GLY A 183 -18.32 -8.10 -7.81
CA GLY A 183 -19.07 -9.31 -8.21
C GLY A 183 -19.02 -9.61 -9.71
N ASN A 184 -18.10 -9.00 -10.46
CA ASN A 184 -17.91 -9.20 -11.89
C ASN A 184 -16.89 -10.34 -12.14
N GLN A 185 -17.20 -11.56 -11.66
CA GLN A 185 -16.40 -12.76 -11.91
C GLN A 185 -16.74 -13.40 -13.24
#